data_f0b183bc6fa8af441505c3d9cf3eb5ac
#
_entry.id   f0b183bc6fa8af441505c3d9cf3eb5ac
#
_cell.length_a   1.000
_cell.length_b   1.000
_cell.length_c   1.000
_cell.angle_alpha   90.00
_cell.angle_beta   90.00
_cell.angle_gamma   90.00
#
_symmetry.space_group_name_H-M   'P 1'
#
loop_
_entity.id
_entity.type
_entity.pdbx_description
1 polymer ?
#
loop_
_entity_poly.entity_id
_entity_poly.type
_entity_poly.pdbx_seq_one_letter_code
_entity_poly.pdbx_strand_id
1 'polypeptide(L)'
;MTAFHWHDHHFINRHPALDFANMVVWRNRPARREDRGQSSENLAGWAAYAGLASPASTVAHCQMVREAVDRYFRSGDGWPELVSLYAEALQDDSDPFLRTILHAAVGLAFSPEKSRVRICGNCGWLFIDRTRNANKRWCTTDMCGSRTKARRYYANKRANA
;
A
#
# COMPACT_ATOMS: atom_id res chain seq x y z
N MET A 1 6.86 0.22 23.16
CA MET A 1 5.69 0.12 22.26
C MET A 1 5.71 -1.28 21.68
N THR A 2 4.60 -2.02 21.70
CA THR A 2 4.55 -3.37 21.11
C THR A 2 4.59 -3.28 19.58
N ALA A 3 5.39 -4.14 18.94
CA ALA A 3 5.47 -4.23 17.48
C ALA A 3 4.09 -4.46 16.86
N PHE A 4 3.88 -3.89 15.69
CA PHE A 4 2.65 -4.11 14.93
C PHE A 4 2.59 -5.56 14.43
N HIS A 5 1.45 -6.20 14.61
CA HIS A 5 1.27 -7.60 14.19
C HIS A 5 0.74 -7.66 12.74
N TRP A 6 1.57 -8.20 11.85
CA TRP A 6 1.24 -8.34 10.43
C TRP A 6 0.44 -9.62 10.18
N HIS A 7 -0.51 -9.56 9.22
CA HIS A 7 -1.41 -10.66 8.85
C HIS A 7 -1.67 -10.63 7.34
N ASP A 8 -2.17 -11.72 6.78
CA ASP A 8 -2.47 -11.89 5.35
C ASP A 8 -3.31 -10.75 4.76
N HIS A 9 -4.26 -10.21 5.55
CA HIS A 9 -5.12 -9.11 5.07
C HIS A 9 -4.39 -7.78 4.86
N HIS A 10 -3.14 -7.64 5.29
CA HIS A 10 -2.29 -6.49 4.98
C HIS A 10 -1.57 -6.63 3.62
N PHE A 11 -1.56 -7.84 3.06
CA PHE A 11 -0.88 -8.21 1.82
C PHE A 11 -1.87 -8.59 0.71
N ILE A 12 -2.91 -7.77 0.55
CA ILE A 12 -4.05 -8.02 -0.35
C ILE A 12 -3.68 -8.09 -1.83
N ASN A 13 -2.61 -7.42 -2.21
CA ASN A 13 -2.13 -7.39 -3.60
C ASN A 13 -1.21 -8.58 -3.91
N ARG A 14 -0.56 -9.13 -2.89
CA ARG A 14 0.60 -10.01 -3.05
C ARG A 14 1.63 -9.38 -4.00
N HIS A 15 1.82 -8.07 -3.82
CA HIS A 15 2.69 -7.24 -4.62
C HIS A 15 3.49 -6.32 -3.72
N PRO A 16 4.84 -6.49 -3.63
CA PRO A 16 5.65 -5.83 -2.60
C PRO A 16 5.45 -4.31 -2.55
N ALA A 17 5.49 -3.64 -3.71
CA ALA A 17 5.40 -2.18 -3.75
C ALA A 17 4.03 -1.66 -3.27
N LEU A 18 2.92 -2.26 -3.71
CA LEU A 18 1.58 -1.78 -3.32
C LEU A 18 1.25 -2.14 -1.88
N ASP A 19 1.64 -3.33 -1.41
CA ASP A 19 1.40 -3.72 -0.03
C ASP A 19 2.29 -2.91 0.93
N PHE A 20 3.49 -2.52 0.51
CA PHE A 20 4.33 -1.57 1.24
C PHE A 20 3.70 -0.17 1.32
N ALA A 21 3.19 0.37 0.21
CA ALA A 21 2.45 1.63 0.19
C ALA A 21 1.24 1.61 1.13
N ASN A 22 0.58 0.46 1.26
CA ASN A 22 -0.59 0.24 2.11
C ASN A 22 -0.29 0.14 3.62
N MET A 23 0.98 0.23 4.06
CA MET A 23 1.30 0.40 5.48
C MET A 23 0.62 1.63 6.08
N VAL A 24 0.32 2.64 5.27
CA VAL A 24 -0.54 3.76 5.67
C VAL A 24 -1.98 3.46 5.29
N VAL A 25 -2.85 3.44 6.29
CA VAL A 25 -4.28 3.17 6.14
C VAL A 25 -5.08 4.46 6.37
N TRP A 26 -6.25 4.55 5.78
CA TRP A 26 -7.14 5.71 5.88
C TRP A 26 -6.53 7.01 5.35
N ARG A 27 -5.70 6.96 4.30
CA ARG A 27 -5.10 8.14 3.66
C ARG A 27 -6.15 9.18 3.22
N ASN A 28 -7.34 8.72 2.85
CA ASN A 28 -8.48 9.55 2.46
C ASN A 28 -9.30 10.08 3.66
N ARG A 29 -8.87 9.84 4.89
CA ARG A 29 -9.54 10.27 6.13
C ARG A 29 -8.52 10.72 7.16
N PRO A 30 -8.07 12.00 7.13
CA PRO A 30 -6.98 12.48 7.97
C PRO A 30 -7.14 12.17 9.46
N ALA A 31 -8.34 12.32 10.01
CA ALA A 31 -8.63 12.03 11.42
C ALA A 31 -8.51 10.55 11.81
N ARG A 32 -8.40 9.63 10.83
CA ARG A 32 -8.26 8.18 11.04
C ARG A 32 -6.98 7.62 10.46
N ARG A 33 -6.18 8.48 9.83
CA ARG A 33 -4.94 8.06 9.19
C ARG A 33 -4.02 7.41 10.20
N GLU A 34 -3.58 6.22 9.90
CA GLU A 34 -2.67 5.41 10.70
C GLU A 34 -1.50 4.98 9.84
N ASP A 35 -0.29 5.27 10.30
CA ASP A 35 0.95 4.79 9.68
C ASP A 35 1.51 3.64 10.52
N ARG A 36 1.60 2.46 9.96
CA ARG A 36 2.09 1.24 10.59
C ARG A 36 3.59 1.03 10.40
N GLY A 37 4.23 1.82 9.53
CA GLY A 37 5.65 1.78 9.24
C GLY A 37 6.46 2.86 9.97
N GLN A 38 6.11 3.18 11.23
CA GLN A 38 6.73 4.25 12.00
C GLN A 38 8.00 3.85 12.75
N SER A 39 8.30 2.57 12.84
CA SER A 39 9.47 2.06 13.55
C SER A 39 10.24 1.04 12.71
N SER A 40 11.53 0.90 12.98
CA SER A 40 12.38 -0.13 12.36
C SER A 40 11.87 -1.54 12.67
N GLU A 41 11.34 -1.75 13.86
CA GLU A 41 10.75 -3.02 14.27
C GLU A 41 9.52 -3.39 13.42
N ASN A 42 8.63 -2.42 13.17
CA ASN A 42 7.46 -2.63 12.32
C ASN A 42 7.84 -2.89 10.87
N LEU A 43 8.84 -2.17 10.35
CA LEU A 43 9.35 -2.36 8.98
C LEU A 43 10.01 -3.74 8.84
N ALA A 44 10.84 -4.15 9.80
CA ALA A 44 11.46 -5.47 9.81
C ALA A 44 10.43 -6.59 9.91
N GLY A 45 9.41 -6.44 10.76
CA GLY A 45 8.30 -7.38 10.89
C GLY A 45 7.49 -7.50 9.59
N TRP A 46 7.24 -6.39 8.88
CA TRP A 46 6.59 -6.40 7.59
C TRP A 46 7.44 -7.13 6.54
N ALA A 47 8.74 -6.82 6.48
CA ALA A 47 9.67 -7.44 5.54
C ALA A 47 9.75 -8.95 5.77
N ALA A 48 9.87 -9.39 7.02
CA ALA A 48 9.87 -10.81 7.39
C ALA A 48 8.58 -11.51 6.95
N TYR A 49 7.41 -10.88 7.17
CA TYR A 49 6.13 -11.44 6.75
C TYR A 49 6.02 -11.53 5.22
N ALA A 50 6.56 -10.55 4.51
CA ALA A 50 6.61 -10.52 3.05
C ALA A 50 7.66 -11.48 2.44
N GLY A 51 8.49 -12.13 3.26
CA GLY A 51 9.60 -12.98 2.81
C GLY A 51 10.75 -12.20 2.20
N LEU A 52 10.96 -10.93 2.64
CA LEU A 52 12.01 -10.05 2.16
C LEU A 52 13.11 -9.86 3.23
N ALA A 53 14.28 -9.40 2.78
CA ALA A 53 15.33 -8.95 3.69
C ALA A 53 14.82 -7.80 4.58
N SER A 54 15.37 -7.69 5.80
CA SER A 54 15.08 -6.53 6.65
C SER A 54 15.65 -5.26 6.01
N PRO A 55 14.94 -4.09 6.12
CA PRO A 55 15.48 -2.82 5.65
C PRO A 55 16.80 -2.48 6.36
N ALA A 56 17.81 -2.09 5.58
CA ALA A 56 19.07 -1.54 6.08
C ALA A 56 19.01 -0.01 6.23
N SER A 57 18.10 0.63 5.50
CA SER A 57 17.90 2.08 5.51
C SER A 57 17.16 2.57 6.74
N THR A 58 17.26 3.88 7.00
CA THR A 58 16.50 4.53 8.08
C THR A 58 15.00 4.47 7.84
N VAL A 59 14.21 4.55 8.91
CA VAL A 59 12.74 4.61 8.85
C VAL A 59 12.27 5.75 7.94
N ALA A 60 12.92 6.93 8.03
CA ALA A 60 12.59 8.08 7.20
C ALA A 60 12.81 7.81 5.70
N HIS A 61 13.90 7.13 5.32
CA HIS A 61 14.14 6.74 3.94
C HIS A 61 13.13 5.71 3.45
N CYS A 62 12.81 4.69 4.23
CA CYS A 62 11.76 3.73 3.90
C CYS A 62 10.39 4.42 3.70
N GLN A 63 10.06 5.39 4.55
CA GLN A 63 8.83 6.18 4.42
C GLN A 63 8.85 7.04 3.15
N MET A 64 9.96 7.67 2.80
CA MET A 64 10.11 8.47 1.58
C MET A 64 9.86 7.61 0.33
N VAL A 65 10.50 6.44 0.24
CA VAL A 65 10.27 5.48 -0.86
C VAL A 65 8.80 5.03 -0.90
N ARG A 66 8.22 4.71 0.24
CA ARG A 66 6.82 4.32 0.33
C ARG A 66 5.86 5.40 -0.17
N GLU A 67 6.10 6.65 0.20
CA GLU A 67 5.26 7.78 -0.25
C GLU A 67 5.45 8.07 -1.74
N ALA A 68 6.63 7.89 -2.30
CA ALA A 68 6.87 8.00 -3.74
C ALA A 68 6.08 6.93 -4.52
N VAL A 69 6.11 5.68 -4.06
CA VAL A 69 5.31 4.58 -4.64
C VAL A 69 3.81 4.89 -4.56
N ASP A 70 3.31 5.28 -3.37
CA ASP A 70 1.89 5.59 -3.18
C ASP A 70 1.44 6.74 -4.10
N ARG A 71 2.20 7.83 -4.16
CA ARG A 71 1.91 8.99 -4.99
C ARG A 71 1.77 8.60 -6.46
N TYR A 72 2.73 7.86 -6.97
CA TYR A 72 2.71 7.46 -8.37
C TYR A 72 1.47 6.61 -8.73
N PHE A 73 1.16 5.60 -7.92
CA PHE A 73 0.03 4.73 -8.24
C PHE A 73 -1.33 5.34 -7.89
N ARG A 74 -1.36 6.34 -7.02
CA ARG A 74 -2.60 7.03 -6.61
C ARG A 74 -3.01 8.14 -7.56
N SER A 75 -2.08 8.99 -7.98
CA SER A 75 -2.35 10.17 -8.80
C SER A 75 -1.68 10.17 -10.18
N GLY A 76 -0.72 9.29 -10.40
CA GLY A 76 0.12 9.30 -11.59
C GLY A 76 1.33 10.24 -11.49
N ASP A 77 1.42 10.99 -10.40
CA ASP A 77 2.49 11.97 -10.19
C ASP A 77 3.76 11.33 -9.61
N GLY A 78 4.90 12.01 -9.79
CA GLY A 78 6.15 11.61 -9.14
C GLY A 78 6.90 10.49 -9.86
N TRP A 79 6.62 10.22 -11.12
CA TRP A 79 7.37 9.24 -11.90
C TRP A 79 8.89 9.52 -11.94
N PRO A 80 9.37 10.76 -12.17
CA PRO A 80 10.82 11.05 -12.16
C PRO A 80 11.46 10.74 -10.81
N GLU A 81 10.79 11.06 -9.70
CA GLU A 81 11.26 10.75 -8.34
C GLU A 81 11.37 9.23 -8.12
N LEU A 82 10.33 8.47 -8.50
CA LEU A 82 10.34 7.02 -8.36
C LEU A 82 11.47 6.36 -9.16
N VAL A 83 11.73 6.86 -10.38
CA VAL A 83 12.81 6.37 -11.24
C VAL A 83 14.17 6.73 -10.65
N SER A 84 14.35 7.96 -10.11
CA SER A 84 15.59 8.38 -9.46
C SER A 84 15.92 7.48 -8.26
N LEU A 85 14.96 7.27 -7.39
CA LEU A 85 15.10 6.36 -6.24
C LEU A 85 15.47 4.93 -6.67
N TYR A 86 14.86 4.45 -7.74
CA TYR A 86 15.19 3.13 -8.27
C TYR A 86 16.61 3.08 -8.86
N ALA A 87 17.03 4.11 -9.60
CA ALA A 87 18.38 4.19 -10.14
C ALA A 87 19.44 4.25 -9.03
N GLU A 88 19.18 4.99 -7.95
CA GLU A 88 20.04 5.03 -6.76
C GLU A 88 20.12 3.63 -6.10
N ALA A 89 19.01 2.96 -5.91
CA ALA A 89 18.96 1.61 -5.33
C ALA A 89 19.62 0.52 -6.20
N LEU A 90 19.80 0.77 -7.50
CA LEU A 90 20.57 -0.12 -8.39
C LEU A 90 22.07 0.08 -8.28
N GLN A 91 22.51 1.28 -7.90
CA GLN A 91 23.93 1.61 -7.72
C GLN A 91 24.43 1.26 -6.31
N ASP A 92 23.54 1.32 -5.33
CA ASP A 92 23.84 1.01 -3.93
C ASP A 92 23.18 -0.33 -3.53
N ASP A 93 24.03 -1.35 -3.36
CA ASP A 93 23.59 -2.70 -2.96
C ASP A 93 23.35 -2.84 -1.44
N SER A 94 23.41 -1.73 -0.71
CA SER A 94 23.32 -1.73 0.77
C SER A 94 21.94 -2.09 1.31
N ASP A 95 20.86 -1.84 0.53
CA ASP A 95 19.49 -2.15 0.96
C ASP A 95 18.70 -3.00 -0.06
N PRO A 96 18.86 -4.33 -0.02
CA PRO A 96 18.11 -5.24 -0.89
C PRO A 96 16.59 -5.13 -0.74
N PHE A 97 16.10 -4.72 0.44
CA PHE A 97 14.67 -4.52 0.69
C PHE A 97 14.10 -3.39 -0.19
N LEU A 98 14.68 -2.18 -0.09
CA LEU A 98 14.22 -1.03 -0.88
C LEU A 98 14.40 -1.27 -2.38
N ARG A 99 15.50 -1.90 -2.78
CA ARG A 99 15.70 -2.29 -4.17
C ARG A 99 14.60 -3.21 -4.68
N THR A 100 14.17 -4.20 -3.89
CA THR A 100 13.06 -5.09 -4.26
C THR A 100 11.72 -4.34 -4.38
N ILE A 101 11.44 -3.45 -3.43
CA ILE A 101 10.22 -2.61 -3.48
C ILE A 101 10.19 -1.73 -4.73
N LEU A 102 11.29 -1.03 -5.01
CA LEU A 102 11.39 -0.11 -6.16
C LEU A 102 11.38 -0.87 -7.50
N HIS A 103 12.07 -2.01 -7.58
CA HIS A 103 11.99 -2.89 -8.75
C HIS A 103 10.56 -3.35 -9.04
N ALA A 104 9.85 -3.79 -8.01
CA ALA A 104 8.45 -4.19 -8.15
C ALA A 104 7.56 -3.01 -8.57
N ALA A 105 7.78 -1.81 -8.03
CA ALA A 105 7.02 -0.61 -8.40
C ALA A 105 7.24 -0.25 -9.88
N VAL A 106 8.49 -0.20 -10.33
CA VAL A 106 8.82 0.10 -11.74
C VAL A 106 8.29 -1.01 -12.66
N GLY A 107 8.45 -2.27 -12.29
CA GLY A 107 7.89 -3.41 -13.03
C GLY A 107 6.37 -3.32 -13.21
N LEU A 108 5.64 -2.97 -12.15
CA LEU A 108 4.20 -2.75 -12.21
C LEU A 108 3.84 -1.56 -13.12
N ALA A 109 4.63 -0.48 -13.09
CA ALA A 109 4.39 0.70 -13.92
C ALA A 109 4.41 0.40 -15.43
N PHE A 110 5.19 -0.59 -15.85
CA PHE A 110 5.25 -1.06 -17.23
C PHE A 110 4.38 -2.28 -17.52
N SER A 111 3.69 -2.81 -16.52
CA SER A 111 2.84 -3.99 -16.72
C SER A 111 1.41 -3.62 -17.13
N PRO A 112 0.66 -4.53 -17.79
CA PRO A 112 -0.76 -4.36 -18.05
C PRO A 112 -1.59 -4.19 -16.77
N GLU A 113 -1.13 -4.73 -15.64
CA GLU A 113 -1.83 -4.61 -14.35
C GLU A 113 -1.86 -3.17 -13.82
N LYS A 114 -0.98 -2.27 -14.28
CA LYS A 114 -1.03 -0.84 -13.92
C LYS A 114 -2.41 -0.24 -14.15
N SER A 115 -3.02 -0.53 -15.30
CA SER A 115 -4.36 -0.02 -15.63
C SER A 115 -5.46 -0.55 -14.71
N ARG A 116 -5.17 -1.58 -13.92
CA ARG A 116 -6.08 -2.22 -12.96
C ARG A 116 -5.84 -1.79 -11.51
N VAL A 117 -4.85 -0.95 -11.26
CA VAL A 117 -4.64 -0.39 -9.93
C VAL A 117 -5.77 0.57 -9.60
N ARG A 118 -6.38 0.38 -8.43
CA ARG A 118 -7.53 1.14 -7.93
C ARG A 118 -7.28 1.60 -6.50
N ILE A 119 -8.03 2.60 -6.07
CA ILE A 119 -8.06 3.09 -4.69
C ILE A 119 -9.32 2.57 -4.01
N CYS A 120 -9.17 1.93 -2.87
CA CYS A 120 -10.31 1.46 -2.09
C CYS A 120 -11.13 2.63 -1.54
N GLY A 121 -12.40 2.73 -1.92
CA GLY A 121 -13.30 3.79 -1.48
C GLY A 121 -13.61 3.80 0.02
N ASN A 122 -13.24 2.75 0.76
CA ASN A 122 -13.40 2.69 2.21
C ASN A 122 -12.12 3.04 2.97
N CYS A 123 -11.03 2.30 2.78
CA CYS A 123 -9.79 2.45 3.57
C CYS A 123 -8.69 3.26 2.88
N GLY A 124 -8.85 3.59 1.59
CA GLY A 124 -7.87 4.34 0.83
C GLY A 124 -6.66 3.54 0.35
N TRP A 125 -6.61 2.24 0.56
CA TRP A 125 -5.54 1.39 0.06
C TRP A 125 -5.55 1.26 -1.45
N LEU A 126 -4.37 1.14 -2.03
CA LEU A 126 -4.18 0.73 -3.41
C LEU A 126 -4.44 -0.78 -3.55
N PHE A 127 -5.14 -1.18 -4.60
CA PHE A 127 -5.33 -2.59 -4.90
C PHE A 127 -5.38 -2.86 -6.40
N ILE A 128 -4.95 -4.05 -6.82
CA ILE A 128 -5.06 -4.50 -8.21
C ILE A 128 -6.40 -5.21 -8.39
N ASP A 129 -7.26 -4.69 -9.25
CA ASP A 129 -8.52 -5.34 -9.58
C ASP A 129 -8.30 -6.45 -10.62
N ARG A 130 -8.11 -7.67 -10.14
CA ARG A 130 -7.93 -8.87 -10.98
C ARG A 130 -9.24 -9.50 -11.42
N THR A 131 -10.39 -8.86 -11.18
CA THR A 131 -11.68 -9.36 -11.66
C THR A 131 -11.84 -9.14 -13.16
N ARG A 132 -12.67 -9.97 -13.81
CA ARG A 132 -12.90 -9.91 -15.26
C ARG A 132 -13.30 -8.51 -15.73
N ASN A 133 -14.21 -7.85 -15.02
CA ASN A 133 -14.82 -6.59 -15.43
C ASN A 133 -14.07 -5.35 -14.91
N ALA A 134 -13.03 -5.50 -14.10
CA ALA A 134 -12.22 -4.42 -13.53
C ALA A 134 -13.05 -3.25 -12.93
N ASN A 135 -14.15 -3.55 -12.24
CA ASN A 135 -15.07 -2.57 -11.66
C ASN A 135 -15.16 -2.63 -10.12
N LYS A 136 -14.21 -3.28 -9.48
CA LYS A 136 -14.17 -3.43 -8.03
C LYS A 136 -13.95 -2.08 -7.35
N ARG A 137 -14.77 -1.77 -6.36
CA ARG A 137 -14.72 -0.51 -5.60
C ARG A 137 -14.00 -0.63 -4.26
N TRP A 138 -13.76 -1.85 -3.80
CA TRP A 138 -13.23 -2.17 -2.49
C TRP A 138 -12.06 -3.13 -2.61
N CYS A 139 -11.02 -2.93 -1.83
CA CYS A 139 -9.86 -3.83 -1.81
C CYS A 139 -10.26 -5.28 -1.45
N THR A 140 -11.14 -5.43 -0.46
CA THR A 140 -11.74 -6.72 -0.10
C THR A 140 -13.25 -6.57 0.06
N THR A 141 -14.00 -7.59 -0.38
CA THR A 141 -15.47 -7.61 -0.25
C THR A 141 -15.87 -7.80 1.20
N ASP A 142 -15.21 -8.71 1.89
CA ASP A 142 -15.57 -9.15 3.24
C ASP A 142 -15.33 -8.09 4.31
N MET A 143 -14.28 -7.28 4.17
CA MET A 143 -13.97 -6.22 5.12
C MET A 143 -14.50 -4.87 4.65
N CYS A 144 -13.94 -4.33 3.57
CA CYS A 144 -14.25 -2.96 3.14
C CYS A 144 -15.63 -2.86 2.49
N GLY A 145 -16.04 -3.86 1.73
CA GLY A 145 -17.37 -3.94 1.13
C GLY A 145 -18.47 -4.06 2.19
N SER A 146 -18.34 -5.00 3.11
CA SER A 146 -19.31 -5.25 4.19
C SER A 146 -19.43 -4.07 5.15
N ARG A 147 -18.31 -3.44 5.55
CA ARG A 147 -18.33 -2.23 6.40
C ARG A 147 -19.06 -1.06 5.74
N THR A 148 -18.95 -0.93 4.42
CA THR A 148 -19.64 0.12 3.68
C THR A 148 -21.15 -0.15 3.57
N LYS A 149 -21.52 -1.39 3.30
CA LYS A 149 -22.94 -1.82 3.30
C LYS A 149 -23.58 -1.59 4.65
N ALA A 150 -22.94 -2.03 5.74
CA ALA A 150 -23.45 -1.83 7.10
C ALA A 150 -23.65 -0.34 7.43
N ARG A 151 -22.68 0.52 7.13
CA ARG A 151 -22.81 1.97 7.34
C ARG A 151 -24.01 2.57 6.58
N ARG A 152 -24.20 2.18 5.31
CA ARG A 152 -25.30 2.65 4.49
C ARG A 152 -26.65 2.19 5.06
N TYR A 153 -26.74 0.95 5.51
CA TYR A 153 -27.93 0.41 6.14
C TYR A 153 -28.33 1.22 7.39
N TYR A 154 -27.39 1.44 8.31
CA TYR A 154 -27.67 2.19 9.54
C TYR A 154 -27.96 3.67 9.29
N ALA A 155 -27.32 4.30 8.29
CA ALA A 155 -27.63 5.68 7.90
C ALA A 155 -29.07 5.80 7.37
N ASN A 156 -29.49 4.88 6.49
CA ASN A 156 -30.85 4.87 5.96
C ASN A 156 -31.89 4.60 7.06
N LYS A 157 -31.60 3.69 8.00
CA LYS A 157 -32.49 3.41 9.13
C LYS A 157 -32.70 4.63 10.03
N ARG A 158 -31.64 5.43 10.26
CA ARG A 158 -31.74 6.67 11.05
C ARG A 158 -32.49 7.78 10.31
N ALA A 159 -32.39 7.84 8.99
CA ALA A 159 -33.09 8.86 8.20
C ALA A 159 -34.60 8.58 8.07
N ASN A 160 -35.04 7.33 8.32
CA ASN A 160 -36.43 6.87 8.21
C ASN A 160 -37.07 6.61 9.59
N ALA A 161 -36.42 6.99 10.69
CA ALA A 161 -36.91 6.93 12.07
C ALA A 161 -37.16 8.31 12.63
#